data_364924d5fd73df4718336ed18166663b
#
_entry.id   364924d5fd73df4718336ed18166663b
#
_cell.length_a   1.000
_cell.length_b   1.000
_cell.length_c   1.000
_cell.angle_alpha   90.00
_cell.angle_beta   90.00
_cell.angle_gamma   90.00
#
_symmetry.space_group_name_H-M   'P 1'
#
loop_
_entity.id
_entity.type
_entity.pdbx_description
1 polymer ?
#
loop_
_entity_poly.entity_id
_entity_poly.type
_entity_poly.pdbx_seq_one_letter_code
_entity_poly.pdbx_strand_id
1 'polypeptide(L)'
;MYRPALALMISALPALADTPRIAVMSAFEPEWISLQADLEGADRQTINGTEFITGTLSGQEVVLFLSGVSMVNAAMTTQMALERFDIEAIVFSGIAGGVDPSLNIGDVVVAAEWGQWLETVMARQVGDSFELPGFLESPFPNEGMIFTRETTVASDRGAPERRFWFPADPALLEVAARVAEATDLAACNADNDCLTEPPQIRVGGNGVSGSSFMDNAQLRDWLSGTFQAQVVDMESAAVAQVAWANQVPFIAFRSLSDLAGGGEGENEMGVFMSLASENSATLVKAFLAEMP
;
A
#
# COMPACT_ATOMS: atom_id res chain seq x y z
N MET A 1 -43.28 30.87 -46.56
CA MET A 1 -42.60 31.35 -45.32
C MET A 1 -41.54 30.36 -44.93
N TYR A 2 -40.28 30.59 -45.27
CA TYR A 2 -39.14 29.77 -44.88
C TYR A 2 -38.60 30.30 -43.57
N ARG A 3 -38.55 29.46 -42.50
CA ARG A 3 -37.88 29.75 -41.26
C ARG A 3 -36.43 29.26 -41.36
N PRO A 4 -35.39 30.07 -41.13
CA PRO A 4 -34.03 29.59 -41.07
C PRO A 4 -33.83 28.82 -39.75
N ALA A 5 -33.28 27.59 -39.84
CA ALA A 5 -32.81 26.86 -38.68
C ALA A 5 -31.47 27.46 -38.25
N LEU A 6 -31.45 27.95 -37.01
CA LEU A 6 -30.24 28.42 -36.35
C LEU A 6 -29.43 27.20 -35.90
N ALA A 7 -28.35 26.87 -36.59
CA ALA A 7 -27.41 25.84 -36.12
C ALA A 7 -26.58 26.39 -34.97
N LEU A 8 -26.78 25.85 -33.78
CA LEU A 8 -25.96 26.15 -32.59
C LEU A 8 -24.62 25.38 -32.74
N MET A 9 -23.57 26.11 -33.14
CA MET A 9 -22.21 25.56 -33.08
C MET A 9 -21.77 25.52 -31.60
N ILE A 10 -21.79 24.33 -31.01
CA ILE A 10 -21.14 24.05 -29.74
C ILE A 10 -19.65 23.93 -30.03
N SER A 11 -18.86 24.96 -29.80
CA SER A 11 -17.42 24.89 -29.78
C SER A 11 -17.03 24.07 -28.54
N ALA A 12 -16.59 22.81 -28.74
CA ALA A 12 -15.89 22.07 -27.70
C ALA A 12 -14.60 22.84 -27.43
N LEU A 13 -14.51 23.42 -26.23
CA LEU A 13 -13.22 23.84 -25.68
C LEU A 13 -12.34 22.60 -25.59
N PRO A 14 -11.06 22.67 -26.02
CA PRO A 14 -10.14 21.57 -25.75
C PRO A 14 -10.12 21.38 -24.22
N ALA A 15 -10.44 20.18 -23.76
CA ALA A 15 -10.13 19.80 -22.38
C ALA A 15 -8.61 20.03 -22.25
N LEU A 16 -8.20 20.87 -21.32
CA LEU A 16 -6.80 20.92 -20.91
C LEU A 16 -6.48 19.48 -20.50
N ALA A 17 -5.54 18.85 -21.17
CA ALA A 17 -5.03 17.56 -20.74
C ALA A 17 -4.59 17.71 -19.28
N ASP A 18 -5.10 16.86 -18.42
CA ASP A 18 -4.69 16.86 -17.02
C ASP A 18 -3.19 16.57 -16.96
N THR A 19 -2.47 17.21 -16.08
CA THR A 19 -1.03 16.97 -15.93
C THR A 19 -0.84 15.55 -15.40
N PRO A 20 -0.09 14.67 -16.07
CA PRO A 20 0.24 13.35 -15.54
C PRO A 20 0.93 13.47 -14.19
N ARG A 21 0.56 12.62 -13.24
CA ARG A 21 1.06 12.69 -11.86
C ARG A 21 1.31 11.31 -11.27
N ILE A 22 2.23 11.27 -10.32
CA ILE A 22 2.39 10.13 -9.44
C ILE A 22 1.45 10.31 -8.25
N ALA A 23 0.59 9.32 -8.00
CA ALA A 23 -0.18 9.27 -6.78
C ALA A 23 0.73 8.84 -5.62
N VAL A 24 1.06 9.76 -4.73
CA VAL A 24 1.80 9.46 -3.50
C VAL A 24 0.79 9.42 -2.36
N MET A 25 0.68 8.30 -1.68
CA MET A 25 -0.36 8.11 -0.68
C MET A 25 0.19 7.52 0.62
N SER A 26 -0.52 7.79 1.71
CA SER A 26 -0.32 7.16 3.02
C SER A 26 -1.67 6.81 3.62
N ALA A 27 -1.72 6.02 4.70
CA ALA A 27 -3.01 5.61 5.26
C ALA A 27 -3.57 6.62 6.26
N PHE A 28 -2.72 7.24 7.09
CA PHE A 28 -3.13 8.19 8.13
C PHE A 28 -2.07 9.26 8.40
N GLU A 29 -2.45 10.29 9.15
CA GLU A 29 -1.71 11.55 9.25
C GLU A 29 -0.22 11.41 9.63
N PRO A 30 0.22 10.62 10.61
CA PRO A 30 1.65 10.50 10.94
C PRO A 30 2.54 10.05 9.78
N GLU A 31 2.02 9.26 8.85
CA GLU A 31 2.79 8.71 7.73
C GLU A 31 3.12 9.71 6.63
N TRP A 32 2.36 10.79 6.49
CA TRP A 32 2.56 11.75 5.39
C TRP A 32 3.14 13.10 5.80
N ILE A 33 3.35 13.35 7.10
CA ILE A 33 3.84 14.64 7.61
C ILE A 33 5.14 15.04 6.91
N SER A 34 6.10 14.13 6.82
CA SER A 34 7.39 14.36 6.18
C SER A 34 7.27 14.56 4.66
N LEU A 35 6.37 13.83 3.99
CA LEU A 35 6.10 14.00 2.56
C LEU A 35 5.44 15.36 2.27
N GLN A 36 4.50 15.76 3.12
CA GLN A 36 3.77 17.02 2.95
C GLN A 36 4.66 18.24 3.21
N ALA A 37 5.62 18.12 4.15
CA ALA A 37 6.54 19.20 4.49
C ALA A 37 7.47 19.59 3.32
N ASP A 38 7.81 18.62 2.46
CA ASP A 38 8.72 18.81 1.33
C ASP A 38 7.97 19.05 0.00
N LEU A 39 6.64 19.14 0.02
CA LEU A 39 5.83 19.35 -1.17
C LEU A 39 5.87 20.83 -1.60
N GLU A 40 6.36 21.09 -2.79
CA GLU A 40 6.45 22.43 -3.39
C GLU A 40 5.22 22.74 -4.26
N GLY A 41 4.79 23.99 -4.29
CA GLY A 41 3.70 24.47 -5.15
C GLY A 41 2.34 23.86 -4.83
N ALA A 42 2.09 23.53 -3.57
CA ALA A 42 0.91 22.80 -3.12
C ALA A 42 -0.40 23.52 -3.50
N ASP A 43 -1.29 22.82 -4.23
CA ASP A 43 -2.68 23.21 -4.47
C ASP A 43 -3.63 22.14 -3.89
N ARG A 44 -4.57 22.58 -3.07
CA ARG A 44 -5.40 21.70 -2.24
C ARG A 44 -6.84 21.67 -2.74
N GLN A 45 -7.39 20.47 -2.92
CA GLN A 45 -8.80 20.28 -3.19
C GLN A 45 -9.39 19.16 -2.34
N THR A 46 -10.65 19.31 -1.96
CA THR A 46 -11.37 18.28 -1.21
C THR A 46 -12.40 17.62 -2.11
N ILE A 47 -12.30 16.29 -2.24
CA ILE A 47 -13.23 15.47 -3.00
C ILE A 47 -13.81 14.40 -2.06
N ASN A 48 -15.12 14.39 -1.92
CA ASN A 48 -15.81 13.43 -1.05
C ASN A 48 -15.24 13.35 0.39
N GLY A 49 -14.80 14.49 0.93
CA GLY A 49 -14.21 14.59 2.28
C GLY A 49 -12.73 14.22 2.38
N THR A 50 -12.11 13.73 1.32
CA THR A 50 -10.67 13.47 1.25
C THR A 50 -9.95 14.69 0.66
N GLU A 51 -8.88 15.13 1.30
CA GLU A 51 -8.00 16.17 0.77
C GLU A 51 -7.00 15.56 -0.20
N PHE A 52 -6.91 16.13 -1.40
CA PHE A 52 -5.91 15.85 -2.42
C PHE A 52 -5.04 17.09 -2.60
N ILE A 53 -3.73 16.92 -2.56
CA ILE A 53 -2.77 18.01 -2.65
C ILE A 53 -1.88 17.77 -3.87
N THR A 54 -2.05 18.54 -4.93
CA THR A 54 -1.14 18.50 -6.07
C THR A 54 0.06 19.39 -5.84
N GLY A 55 1.21 19.02 -6.40
CA GLY A 55 2.45 19.78 -6.27
C GLY A 55 3.64 19.00 -6.81
N THR A 56 4.84 19.48 -6.51
CA THR A 56 6.09 18.82 -6.90
C THR A 56 6.77 18.25 -5.65
N LEU A 57 7.12 16.97 -5.68
CA LEU A 57 7.86 16.29 -4.60
C LEU A 57 9.08 15.57 -5.20
N SER A 58 10.27 15.89 -4.72
CA SER A 58 11.54 15.33 -5.24
C SER A 58 11.68 15.46 -6.77
N GLY A 59 11.15 16.54 -7.36
CA GLY A 59 11.22 16.80 -8.80
C GLY A 59 10.10 16.18 -9.64
N GLN A 60 9.20 15.38 -9.06
CA GLN A 60 8.07 14.74 -9.73
C GLN A 60 6.76 15.51 -9.48
N GLU A 61 5.91 15.60 -10.52
CA GLU A 61 4.53 16.05 -10.36
C GLU A 61 3.74 14.99 -9.60
N VAL A 62 3.19 15.34 -8.45
CA VAL A 62 2.47 14.38 -7.60
C VAL A 62 1.06 14.85 -7.26
N VAL A 63 0.22 13.89 -6.88
CA VAL A 63 -0.95 14.12 -6.04
C VAL A 63 -0.77 13.35 -4.74
N LEU A 64 -0.69 14.09 -3.64
CA LEU A 64 -0.51 13.55 -2.29
C LEU A 64 -1.87 13.49 -1.57
N PHE A 65 -2.21 12.35 -0.95
CA PHE A 65 -3.47 12.16 -0.22
C PHE A 65 -3.38 11.03 0.80
N LEU A 66 -4.32 11.03 1.75
CA LEU A 66 -4.52 9.92 2.68
C LEU A 66 -5.58 8.95 2.14
N SER A 67 -5.26 7.67 2.13
CA SER A 67 -6.22 6.62 1.77
C SER A 67 -7.31 6.43 2.83
N GLY A 68 -7.00 6.78 4.08
CA GLY A 68 -7.71 6.29 5.25
C GLY A 68 -7.30 4.85 5.59
N VAL A 69 -7.43 4.52 6.88
CA VAL A 69 -7.02 3.21 7.40
C VAL A 69 -7.97 2.11 6.91
N SER A 70 -7.40 0.96 6.60
CA SER A 70 -8.06 -0.30 6.25
C SER A 70 -8.52 -0.43 4.80
N MET A 71 -8.70 -1.68 4.36
CA MET A 71 -8.86 -2.13 2.97
C MET A 71 -9.93 -1.38 2.18
N VAL A 72 -11.10 -1.14 2.80
CA VAL A 72 -12.24 -0.47 2.12
C VAL A 72 -11.92 0.99 1.85
N ASN A 73 -11.37 1.70 2.83
CA ASN A 73 -10.97 3.09 2.66
C ASN A 73 -9.88 3.21 1.59
N ALA A 74 -8.86 2.36 1.67
CA ALA A 74 -7.76 2.34 0.73
C ALA A 74 -8.23 2.08 -0.72
N ALA A 75 -9.08 1.07 -0.93
CA ALA A 75 -9.64 0.78 -2.26
C ALA A 75 -10.49 1.94 -2.80
N MET A 76 -11.40 2.48 -1.97
CA MET A 76 -12.31 3.55 -2.35
C MET A 76 -11.55 4.83 -2.75
N THR A 77 -10.57 5.23 -1.92
CA THR A 77 -9.83 6.48 -2.15
C THR A 77 -8.86 6.34 -3.33
N THR A 78 -8.22 5.17 -3.49
CA THR A 78 -7.37 4.91 -4.66
C THR A 78 -8.18 4.96 -5.94
N GLN A 79 -9.35 4.31 -6.02
CA GLN A 79 -10.19 4.38 -7.22
C GLN A 79 -10.66 5.80 -7.50
N MET A 80 -11.01 6.55 -6.46
CA MET A 80 -11.39 7.98 -6.61
C MET A 80 -10.24 8.81 -7.16
N ALA A 81 -9.00 8.58 -6.73
CA ALA A 81 -7.83 9.27 -7.27
C ALA A 81 -7.64 8.99 -8.76
N LEU A 82 -7.73 7.71 -9.16
CA LEU A 82 -7.61 7.28 -10.56
C LEU A 82 -8.71 7.86 -11.48
N GLU A 83 -9.89 8.15 -10.93
CA GLU A 83 -10.99 8.76 -11.70
C GLU A 83 -10.90 10.28 -11.81
N ARG A 84 -10.11 10.93 -10.95
CA ARG A 84 -10.04 12.38 -10.82
C ARG A 84 -8.77 13.00 -11.35
N PHE A 85 -7.69 12.23 -11.42
CA PHE A 85 -6.37 12.67 -11.85
C PHE A 85 -5.83 11.74 -12.92
N ASP A 86 -4.97 12.26 -13.78
CA ASP A 86 -4.19 11.45 -14.72
C ASP A 86 -3.00 10.83 -13.96
N ILE A 87 -3.15 9.58 -13.50
CA ILE A 87 -2.19 8.90 -12.64
C ILE A 87 -1.34 7.93 -13.46
N GLU A 88 -0.03 8.16 -13.47
CA GLU A 88 0.95 7.31 -14.16
C GLU A 88 1.46 6.15 -13.28
N ALA A 89 1.55 6.36 -11.97
CA ALA A 89 1.96 5.36 -11.00
C ALA A 89 1.41 5.65 -9.62
N ILE A 90 1.30 4.61 -8.78
CA ILE A 90 0.91 4.72 -7.37
C ILE A 90 2.10 4.33 -6.51
N VAL A 91 2.51 5.24 -5.63
CA VAL A 91 3.57 5.07 -4.62
C VAL A 91 2.93 5.15 -3.24
N PHE A 92 2.95 4.06 -2.49
CA PHE A 92 2.32 4.00 -1.18
C PHE A 92 3.38 3.97 -0.07
N SER A 93 3.42 5.01 0.74
CA SER A 93 4.31 5.16 1.91
C SER A 93 3.56 4.86 3.20
N GLY A 94 4.14 4.11 4.11
CA GLY A 94 3.52 3.88 5.41
C GLY A 94 4.29 2.94 6.33
N ILE A 95 3.66 2.65 7.46
CA ILE A 95 4.16 1.71 8.46
C ILE A 95 3.50 0.34 8.34
N ALA A 96 4.08 -0.66 8.98
CA ALA A 96 3.55 -2.02 9.02
C ALA A 96 4.14 -2.83 10.19
N GLY A 97 3.55 -4.00 10.48
CA GLY A 97 4.11 -4.99 11.39
C GLY A 97 5.03 -5.98 10.67
N GLY A 98 6.19 -6.27 11.25
CA GLY A 98 7.12 -7.27 10.75
C GLY A 98 6.70 -8.69 11.09
N VAL A 99 6.54 -9.56 10.07
CA VAL A 99 6.18 -10.97 10.31
C VAL A 99 7.30 -11.94 10.03
N ASP A 100 8.27 -11.61 9.17
CA ASP A 100 9.48 -12.39 8.98
C ASP A 100 10.39 -12.26 10.23
N PRO A 101 10.80 -13.38 10.86
CA PRO A 101 11.64 -13.35 12.05
C PRO A 101 13.05 -12.78 11.83
N SER A 102 13.50 -12.59 10.58
CA SER A 102 14.80 -11.99 10.25
C SER A 102 14.77 -10.46 10.18
N LEU A 103 13.58 -9.84 10.31
CA LEU A 103 13.41 -8.40 10.24
C LEU A 103 13.31 -7.78 11.63
N ASN A 104 13.72 -6.52 11.72
CA ASN A 104 13.70 -5.72 12.92
C ASN A 104 12.82 -4.46 12.75
N ILE A 105 12.39 -3.87 13.86
CA ILE A 105 11.72 -2.57 13.87
C ILE A 105 12.62 -1.54 13.17
N GLY A 106 12.02 -0.67 12.37
CA GLY A 106 12.72 0.34 11.57
C GLY A 106 13.16 -0.13 10.18
N ASP A 107 13.24 -1.45 9.92
CA ASP A 107 13.48 -1.97 8.58
C ASP A 107 12.39 -1.48 7.62
N VAL A 108 12.76 -1.25 6.36
CA VAL A 108 11.78 -0.91 5.30
C VAL A 108 11.67 -2.08 4.32
N VAL A 109 10.45 -2.55 4.11
CA VAL A 109 10.13 -3.60 3.14
C VAL A 109 9.43 -3.00 1.92
N VAL A 110 9.96 -3.30 0.74
CA VAL A 110 9.37 -2.98 -0.56
C VAL A 110 8.99 -4.31 -1.21
N ALA A 111 7.82 -4.84 -0.83
CA ALA A 111 7.39 -6.16 -1.26
C ALA A 111 7.11 -6.22 -2.78
N ALA A 112 7.49 -7.34 -3.40
CA ALA A 112 7.27 -7.57 -4.83
C ALA A 112 5.80 -7.90 -5.17
N GLU A 113 5.04 -8.38 -4.19
CA GLU A 113 3.61 -8.66 -4.37
C GLU A 113 2.86 -8.59 -3.04
N TRP A 114 1.55 -8.34 -3.13
CA TRP A 114 0.67 -8.16 -1.98
C TRP A 114 -0.56 -9.04 -2.08
N GLY A 115 -0.94 -9.69 -0.96
CA GLY A 115 -2.10 -10.57 -0.87
C GLY A 115 -3.04 -10.21 0.29
N GLN A 116 -4.34 -10.49 0.12
CA GLN A 116 -5.36 -10.24 1.16
C GLN A 116 -5.53 -11.48 2.03
N TRP A 117 -4.80 -11.61 3.15
CA TRP A 117 -4.85 -12.80 3.98
C TRP A 117 -6.19 -13.04 4.68
N LEU A 118 -6.99 -11.98 4.88
CA LEU A 118 -8.35 -12.05 5.45
C LEU A 118 -9.47 -12.20 4.41
N GLU A 119 -9.16 -12.36 3.11
CA GLU A 119 -10.14 -12.87 2.15
C GLU A 119 -10.30 -14.36 2.41
N THR A 120 -11.30 -14.75 3.25
CA THR A 120 -11.31 -16.06 3.90
C THR A 120 -12.67 -16.73 3.86
N VAL A 121 -12.66 -18.03 4.14
CA VAL A 121 -13.81 -18.78 4.65
C VAL A 121 -13.55 -19.07 6.12
N MET A 122 -14.48 -18.68 6.97
CA MET A 122 -14.51 -19.14 8.36
C MET A 122 -15.18 -20.51 8.37
N ALA A 123 -14.36 -21.57 8.41
CA ALA A 123 -14.84 -22.96 8.27
C ALA A 123 -15.57 -23.43 9.52
N ARG A 124 -16.49 -24.39 9.32
CA ARG A 124 -17.23 -25.00 10.45
C ARG A 124 -16.33 -25.95 11.22
N GLN A 125 -16.51 -25.98 12.52
CA GLN A 125 -15.90 -27.00 13.37
C GLN A 125 -16.59 -28.35 13.17
N VAL A 126 -15.79 -29.40 12.97
CA VAL A 126 -16.22 -30.79 12.87
C VAL A 126 -15.30 -31.63 13.76
N GLY A 127 -15.81 -32.01 14.94
CA GLY A 127 -14.97 -32.61 15.99
C GLY A 127 -13.90 -31.63 16.46
N ASP A 128 -12.63 -32.06 16.39
CA ASP A 128 -11.47 -31.27 16.77
C ASP A 128 -10.81 -30.55 15.55
N SER A 129 -11.46 -30.63 14.37
CA SER A 129 -10.93 -30.02 13.14
C SER A 129 -11.90 -28.99 12.55
N PHE A 130 -11.48 -28.32 11.46
CA PHE A 130 -12.30 -27.39 10.70
C PHE A 130 -12.39 -27.85 9.25
N GLU A 131 -13.59 -27.79 8.68
CA GLU A 131 -13.86 -28.27 7.33
C GLU A 131 -14.53 -27.21 6.46
N LEU A 132 -14.00 -27.04 5.24
CA LEU A 132 -14.62 -26.20 4.21
C LEU A 132 -15.91 -26.84 3.67
N PRO A 133 -16.92 -26.05 3.27
CA PRO A 133 -18.00 -26.53 2.40
C PRO A 133 -17.41 -27.11 1.12
N GLY A 134 -17.95 -28.24 0.66
CA GLY A 134 -17.41 -29.00 -0.50
C GLY A 134 -17.42 -28.27 -1.86
N PHE A 135 -17.98 -27.05 -1.92
CA PHE A 135 -17.95 -26.17 -3.09
C PHE A 135 -16.94 -25.02 -2.98
N LEU A 136 -16.16 -24.96 -1.89
CA LEU A 136 -15.09 -23.97 -1.66
C LEU A 136 -13.74 -24.67 -1.54
N GLU A 137 -12.73 -23.96 -1.98
CA GLU A 137 -11.34 -24.38 -1.92
C GLU A 137 -10.48 -23.26 -1.33
N SER A 138 -9.42 -23.63 -0.63
CA SER A 138 -8.35 -22.77 -0.19
C SER A 138 -7.04 -23.32 -0.71
N PRO A 139 -6.23 -22.51 -1.41
CA PRO A 139 -4.91 -22.95 -1.89
C PRO A 139 -3.84 -22.93 -0.81
N PHE A 140 -4.17 -22.42 0.40
CA PHE A 140 -3.22 -22.22 1.48
C PHE A 140 -3.55 -23.09 2.70
N PRO A 141 -2.55 -23.44 3.52
CA PRO A 141 -2.76 -24.02 4.84
C PRO A 141 -3.62 -23.09 5.71
N ASN A 142 -4.57 -23.65 6.43
CA ASN A 142 -5.44 -22.90 7.32
C ASN A 142 -4.79 -22.65 8.70
N GLU A 143 -5.28 -21.61 9.38
CA GLU A 143 -5.03 -21.42 10.81
C GLU A 143 -6.37 -21.53 11.56
N GLY A 144 -6.54 -22.59 12.34
CA GLY A 144 -7.82 -22.90 12.95
C GLY A 144 -8.95 -22.90 11.92
N MET A 145 -9.95 -22.04 12.12
CA MET A 145 -11.10 -21.90 11.22
C MET A 145 -10.83 -20.98 10.01
N ILE A 146 -9.68 -20.33 9.93
CA ILE A 146 -9.35 -19.35 8.90
C ILE A 146 -8.79 -20.07 7.67
N PHE A 147 -9.51 -20.03 6.55
CA PHE A 147 -9.08 -20.58 5.26
C PHE A 147 -9.02 -19.44 4.24
N THR A 148 -7.80 -18.95 3.99
CA THR A 148 -7.57 -17.90 3.01
C THR A 148 -7.80 -18.40 1.59
N ARG A 149 -8.41 -17.59 0.76
CA ARG A 149 -8.73 -17.93 -0.63
C ARG A 149 -8.38 -16.81 -1.60
N GLU A 150 -8.38 -17.14 -2.86
CA GLU A 150 -8.29 -16.16 -3.95
C GLU A 150 -9.61 -15.41 -4.12
N THR A 151 -9.54 -14.17 -4.58
CA THR A 151 -10.68 -13.39 -5.04
C THR A 151 -10.75 -13.33 -6.57
N THR A 152 -11.93 -13.11 -7.11
CA THR A 152 -12.13 -12.90 -8.56
C THR A 152 -12.19 -11.41 -8.86
N VAL A 153 -11.29 -10.92 -9.68
CA VAL A 153 -11.16 -9.50 -10.02
C VAL A 153 -11.48 -9.29 -11.49
N ALA A 154 -12.39 -8.36 -11.76
CA ALA A 154 -12.66 -7.87 -13.12
C ALA A 154 -11.67 -6.75 -13.46
N SER A 155 -11.24 -6.71 -14.72
CA SER A 155 -10.40 -5.65 -15.27
C SER A 155 -10.56 -5.58 -16.78
N ASP A 156 -10.07 -4.51 -17.40
CA ASP A 156 -10.02 -4.38 -18.86
C ASP A 156 -8.93 -5.28 -19.52
N ARG A 157 -8.23 -6.11 -18.72
CA ARG A 157 -7.27 -7.10 -19.23
C ARG A 157 -7.95 -8.28 -19.94
N GLY A 158 -9.24 -8.51 -19.69
CA GLY A 158 -10.01 -9.61 -20.28
C GLY A 158 -11.07 -10.18 -19.36
N ALA A 159 -11.23 -11.51 -19.38
CA ALA A 159 -12.16 -12.19 -18.48
C ALA A 159 -11.71 -11.99 -17.01
N PRO A 160 -12.65 -11.96 -16.04
CA PRO A 160 -12.29 -11.89 -14.63
C PRO A 160 -11.34 -13.02 -14.22
N GLU A 161 -10.30 -12.68 -13.47
CA GLU A 161 -9.26 -13.62 -13.02
C GLU A 161 -9.37 -13.90 -11.52
N ARG A 162 -9.12 -15.16 -11.12
CA ARG A 162 -8.92 -15.51 -9.72
C ARG A 162 -7.46 -15.26 -9.34
N ARG A 163 -7.26 -14.48 -8.28
CA ARG A 163 -5.92 -14.11 -7.81
C ARG A 163 -5.89 -14.00 -6.30
N PHE A 164 -4.73 -14.29 -5.74
CA PHE A 164 -4.37 -13.90 -4.37
C PHE A 164 -3.32 -12.78 -4.39
N TRP A 165 -2.30 -12.91 -5.25
CA TRP A 165 -1.19 -11.98 -5.34
C TRP A 165 -1.41 -10.90 -6.39
N PHE A 166 -1.14 -9.66 -6.01
CA PHE A 166 -1.14 -8.47 -6.86
C PHE A 166 0.28 -7.91 -6.87
N PRO A 167 1.00 -7.97 -8.02
CA PRO A 167 2.40 -7.61 -8.09
C PRO A 167 2.59 -6.09 -8.03
N ALA A 168 3.70 -5.66 -7.39
CA ALA A 168 4.30 -4.38 -7.64
C ALA A 168 4.86 -4.33 -9.08
N ASP A 169 5.00 -3.13 -9.63
CA ASP A 169 5.55 -2.96 -10.97
C ASP A 169 7.05 -3.32 -11.00
N PRO A 170 7.51 -4.18 -11.92
CA PRO A 170 8.90 -4.61 -11.96
C PRO A 170 9.89 -3.48 -12.22
N ALA A 171 9.53 -2.48 -13.04
CA ALA A 171 10.41 -1.34 -13.32
C ALA A 171 10.56 -0.44 -12.09
N LEU A 172 9.46 -0.26 -11.33
CA LEU A 172 9.51 0.48 -10.06
C LEU A 172 10.32 -0.28 -8.99
N LEU A 173 10.24 -1.61 -8.95
CA LEU A 173 11.08 -2.43 -8.06
C LEU A 173 12.57 -2.31 -8.39
N GLU A 174 12.94 -2.24 -9.67
CA GLU A 174 14.32 -2.01 -10.08
C GLU A 174 14.83 -0.64 -9.63
N VAL A 175 14.01 0.41 -9.71
CA VAL A 175 14.36 1.73 -9.16
C VAL A 175 14.54 1.65 -7.65
N ALA A 176 13.58 1.04 -6.94
CA ALA A 176 13.64 0.88 -5.49
C ALA A 176 14.89 0.11 -5.03
N ALA A 177 15.29 -0.94 -5.75
CA ALA A 177 16.49 -1.71 -5.44
C ALA A 177 17.78 -0.88 -5.56
N ARG A 178 17.88 -0.03 -6.61
CA ARG A 178 19.03 0.88 -6.75
C ARG A 178 19.10 1.92 -5.65
N VAL A 179 17.95 2.50 -5.31
CA VAL A 179 17.85 3.54 -4.28
C VAL A 179 18.14 2.97 -2.88
N ALA A 180 17.72 1.73 -2.63
CA ALA A 180 17.95 1.03 -1.36
C ALA A 180 19.44 0.90 -1.00
N GLU A 181 20.32 0.76 -2.00
CA GLU A 181 21.78 0.65 -1.80
C GLU A 181 22.43 1.97 -1.33
N ALA A 182 21.77 3.11 -1.58
CA ALA A 182 22.32 4.44 -1.35
C ALA A 182 21.57 5.26 -0.28
N THR A 183 20.49 4.72 0.28
CA THR A 183 19.65 5.43 1.26
C THR A 183 19.99 4.99 2.67
N ASP A 184 20.37 5.94 3.51
CA ASP A 184 20.53 5.74 4.94
C ASP A 184 19.22 6.00 5.67
N LEU A 185 18.82 5.08 6.56
CA LEU A 185 17.64 5.19 7.40
C LEU A 185 18.01 5.69 8.81
N ALA A 186 17.10 6.41 9.44
CA ALA A 186 17.27 6.86 10.82
C ALA A 186 17.16 5.67 11.80
N ALA A 187 18.05 5.63 12.80
CA ALA A 187 18.04 4.60 13.83
C ALA A 187 17.43 5.08 15.17
N CYS A 188 17.12 6.37 15.30
CA CYS A 188 16.54 6.96 16.51
C CYS A 188 15.39 7.88 16.14
N ASN A 189 14.34 7.91 16.99
CA ASN A 189 13.27 8.88 16.89
C ASN A 189 13.67 10.25 17.48
N ALA A 190 12.76 11.24 17.41
CA ALA A 190 13.01 12.60 17.90
C ALA A 190 13.22 12.68 19.43
N ASP A 191 12.74 11.69 20.18
CA ASP A 191 12.89 11.60 21.64
C ASP A 191 14.18 10.90 22.04
N ASN A 192 15.01 10.50 21.08
CA ASN A 192 16.24 9.70 21.22
C ASN A 192 16.01 8.25 21.71
N ASP A 193 14.85 7.69 21.46
CA ASP A 193 14.65 6.25 21.53
C ASP A 193 15.25 5.63 20.27
N CYS A 194 16.26 4.79 20.46
CA CYS A 194 17.03 4.23 19.37
C CYS A 194 16.75 2.72 19.20
N LEU A 195 16.77 2.28 17.96
CA LEU A 195 16.74 0.88 17.60
C LEU A 195 17.98 0.17 18.14
N THR A 196 17.86 -1.11 18.47
CA THR A 196 18.98 -1.95 18.91
C THR A 196 19.90 -2.33 17.76
N GLU A 197 19.34 -2.47 16.57
CA GLU A 197 20.05 -2.79 15.33
C GLU A 197 19.82 -1.69 14.29
N PRO A 198 20.81 -1.38 13.43
CA PRO A 198 20.62 -0.44 12.33
C PRO A 198 19.53 -0.93 11.37
N PRO A 199 18.57 -0.07 10.99
CA PRO A 199 17.51 -0.45 10.08
C PRO A 199 18.05 -0.76 8.67
N GLN A 200 17.40 -1.71 7.99
CA GLN A 200 17.77 -2.17 6.66
C GLN A 200 16.61 -1.97 5.68
N ILE A 201 16.94 -1.93 4.39
CA ILE A 201 15.95 -1.89 3.31
C ILE A 201 15.94 -3.25 2.61
N ARG A 202 14.76 -3.85 2.49
CA ARG A 202 14.53 -5.12 1.82
C ARG A 202 13.62 -4.91 0.62
N VAL A 203 14.12 -5.17 -0.58
CA VAL A 203 13.35 -5.09 -1.82
C VAL A 203 13.08 -6.50 -2.34
N GLY A 204 11.83 -6.80 -2.62
CA GLY A 204 11.35 -8.14 -2.99
C GLY A 204 10.58 -8.82 -1.86
N GLY A 205 10.24 -10.11 -2.06
CA GLY A 205 9.43 -10.87 -1.12
C GLY A 205 7.95 -10.48 -1.13
N ASN A 206 7.21 -10.93 -0.12
CA ASN A 206 5.76 -10.85 -0.10
C ASN A 206 5.28 -9.98 1.07
N GLY A 207 4.24 -9.18 0.80
CA GLY A 207 3.47 -8.49 1.82
C GLY A 207 2.03 -9.01 1.87
N VAL A 208 1.42 -8.95 3.04
CA VAL A 208 0.00 -9.30 3.19
C VAL A 208 -0.76 -8.21 3.91
N SER A 209 -2.03 -8.03 3.54
CA SER A 209 -2.90 -7.04 4.16
C SER A 209 -4.20 -7.67 4.65
N GLY A 210 -4.78 -7.05 5.70
CA GLY A 210 -6.10 -7.43 6.18
C GLY A 210 -6.71 -6.31 7.03
N SER A 211 -8.03 -6.21 7.10
CA SER A 211 -8.73 -5.22 7.93
C SER A 211 -8.65 -5.56 9.42
N SER A 212 -7.43 -5.78 9.92
CA SER A 212 -7.15 -6.12 11.30
C SER A 212 -5.78 -5.60 11.70
N PHE A 213 -5.69 -4.92 12.82
CA PHE A 213 -4.40 -4.63 13.46
C PHE A 213 -3.82 -5.95 13.99
N MET A 214 -2.60 -6.28 13.55
CA MET A 214 -1.94 -7.55 13.90
C MET A 214 -1.04 -7.36 15.11
N ASP A 215 -1.41 -8.03 16.21
CA ASP A 215 -0.61 -8.12 17.43
C ASP A 215 -0.76 -9.51 18.05
N ASN A 216 -0.39 -10.54 17.28
CA ASN A 216 -0.56 -11.93 17.67
C ASN A 216 0.56 -12.82 17.11
N ALA A 217 1.41 -13.35 18.03
CA ALA A 217 2.58 -14.16 17.67
C ALA A 217 2.22 -15.41 16.83
N GLN A 218 1.13 -16.10 17.17
CA GLN A 218 0.73 -17.32 16.45
C GLN A 218 0.31 -17.00 14.99
N LEU A 219 -0.48 -15.93 14.82
CA LEU A 219 -0.88 -15.50 13.49
C LEU A 219 0.31 -14.94 12.70
N ARG A 220 1.22 -14.23 13.36
CA ARG A 220 2.49 -13.79 12.76
C ARG A 220 3.27 -14.95 12.16
N ASP A 221 3.49 -16.01 12.94
CA ASP A 221 4.21 -17.19 12.49
C ASP A 221 3.48 -17.91 11.34
N TRP A 222 2.16 -17.97 11.41
CA TRP A 222 1.34 -18.54 10.34
C TRP A 222 1.41 -17.70 9.04
N LEU A 223 1.35 -16.37 9.13
CA LEU A 223 1.50 -15.48 7.96
C LEU A 223 2.87 -15.65 7.30
N SER A 224 3.93 -15.66 8.10
CA SER A 224 5.30 -15.89 7.61
C SER A 224 5.44 -17.28 6.97
N GLY A 225 4.98 -18.33 7.65
CA GLY A 225 5.11 -19.71 7.16
C GLY A 225 4.25 -20.03 5.94
N THR A 226 3.01 -19.51 5.91
CA THR A 226 2.03 -19.84 4.86
C THR A 226 2.22 -19.01 3.60
N PHE A 227 2.41 -17.69 3.75
CA PHE A 227 2.49 -16.76 2.63
C PHE A 227 3.94 -16.33 2.34
N GLN A 228 4.90 -16.78 3.15
CA GLN A 228 6.28 -16.28 3.14
C GLN A 228 6.30 -14.75 3.20
N ALA A 229 5.32 -14.21 3.95
CA ALA A 229 5.19 -12.78 4.13
C ALA A 229 6.32 -12.26 5.01
N GLN A 230 6.82 -11.09 4.65
CA GLN A 230 7.79 -10.32 5.41
C GLN A 230 7.09 -9.28 6.29
N VAL A 231 5.95 -8.78 5.82
CA VAL A 231 5.27 -7.63 6.37
C VAL A 231 3.76 -7.81 6.30
N VAL A 232 3.06 -7.30 7.32
CA VAL A 232 1.59 -7.23 7.37
C VAL A 232 1.15 -5.79 7.60
N ASP A 233 0.17 -5.36 6.83
CA ASP A 233 -0.48 -4.05 6.97
C ASP A 233 -2.00 -4.14 6.82
N MET A 234 -2.65 -3.00 6.69
CA MET A 234 -4.10 -2.93 6.58
C MET A 234 -4.61 -2.40 5.23
N GLU A 235 -3.75 -2.07 4.25
CA GLU A 235 -4.14 -1.36 3.02
C GLU A 235 -3.50 -1.85 1.73
N SER A 236 -2.19 -2.19 1.74
CA SER A 236 -1.39 -2.31 0.51
C SER A 236 -1.97 -3.29 -0.51
N ALA A 237 -2.50 -4.44 -0.07
CA ALA A 237 -3.11 -5.40 -0.98
C ALA A 237 -4.38 -4.86 -1.66
N ALA A 238 -5.15 -3.99 -0.98
CA ALA A 238 -6.32 -3.35 -1.58
C ALA A 238 -5.92 -2.34 -2.65
N VAL A 239 -4.88 -1.53 -2.37
CA VAL A 239 -4.33 -0.58 -3.35
C VAL A 239 -3.74 -1.31 -4.53
N ALA A 240 -2.94 -2.37 -4.29
CA ALA A 240 -2.36 -3.21 -5.33
C ALA A 240 -3.43 -3.86 -6.23
N GLN A 241 -4.54 -4.34 -5.65
CA GLN A 241 -5.66 -4.88 -6.40
C GLN A 241 -6.33 -3.82 -7.28
N VAL A 242 -6.57 -2.62 -6.75
CA VAL A 242 -7.16 -1.51 -7.52
C VAL A 242 -6.21 -1.09 -8.65
N ALA A 243 -4.92 -0.93 -8.37
CA ALA A 243 -3.90 -0.60 -9.36
C ALA A 243 -3.84 -1.67 -10.47
N TRP A 244 -3.82 -2.95 -10.10
CA TRP A 244 -3.83 -4.06 -11.05
C TRP A 244 -5.07 -4.05 -11.94
N ALA A 245 -6.25 -3.83 -11.36
CA ALA A 245 -7.51 -3.79 -12.10
C ALA A 245 -7.55 -2.63 -13.11
N ASN A 246 -6.99 -1.48 -12.75
CA ASN A 246 -6.91 -0.28 -13.59
C ASN A 246 -5.65 -0.25 -14.48
N GLN A 247 -4.77 -1.25 -14.42
CA GLN A 247 -3.52 -1.34 -15.18
C GLN A 247 -2.54 -0.19 -14.91
N VAL A 248 -2.53 0.34 -13.70
CA VAL A 248 -1.63 1.39 -13.24
C VAL A 248 -0.45 0.78 -12.47
N PRO A 249 0.81 1.17 -12.76
CA PRO A 249 1.97 0.75 -11.99
C PRO A 249 1.81 1.06 -10.49
N PHE A 250 2.22 0.13 -9.63
CA PHE A 250 2.10 0.25 -8.18
C PHE A 250 3.36 -0.21 -7.47
N ILE A 251 3.72 0.49 -6.39
CA ILE A 251 4.75 0.07 -5.44
C ILE A 251 4.38 0.57 -4.03
N ALA A 252 4.72 -0.20 -3.00
CA ALA A 252 4.54 0.18 -1.60
C ALA A 252 5.83 0.06 -0.81
N PHE A 253 6.06 1.04 0.05
CA PHE A 253 7.19 1.16 0.97
C PHE A 253 6.63 1.08 2.39
N ARG A 254 7.00 0.03 3.13
CA ARG A 254 6.48 -0.22 4.47
C ARG A 254 7.62 -0.33 5.46
N SER A 255 7.72 0.63 6.38
CA SER A 255 8.68 0.58 7.48
C SER A 255 8.05 -0.07 8.70
N LEU A 256 8.81 -0.92 9.38
CA LEU A 256 8.31 -1.71 10.50
C LEU A 256 8.25 -0.86 11.78
N SER A 257 7.04 -0.60 12.26
CA SER A 257 6.79 0.09 13.53
C SER A 257 6.77 -0.86 14.73
N ASP A 258 6.55 -2.14 14.45
CA ASP A 258 6.43 -3.22 15.42
C ASP A 258 6.66 -4.58 14.74
N LEU A 259 6.62 -5.67 15.51
CA LEU A 259 6.83 -7.04 15.04
C LEU A 259 5.54 -7.87 15.01
N ALA A 260 4.39 -7.26 14.86
CA ALA A 260 3.08 -7.93 14.74
C ALA A 260 2.77 -8.92 15.89
N GLY A 261 3.21 -8.59 17.10
CA GLY A 261 3.07 -9.44 18.29
C GLY A 261 4.20 -10.45 18.48
N GLY A 262 5.32 -10.35 17.76
CA GLY A 262 6.48 -11.24 17.88
C GLY A 262 7.57 -10.76 18.85
N GLY A 263 7.46 -9.56 19.41
CA GLY A 263 8.40 -9.03 20.40
C GLY A 263 8.17 -9.56 21.80
N GLU A 264 9.16 -9.36 22.70
CA GLU A 264 8.99 -9.57 24.15
C GLU A 264 8.33 -8.32 24.77
N GLY A 265 7.15 -8.45 25.37
CA GLY A 265 6.45 -7.36 26.05
C GLY A 265 5.31 -6.74 25.25
N GLU A 266 5.09 -5.43 25.46
CA GLU A 266 4.03 -4.69 24.78
C GLU A 266 4.42 -4.35 23.33
N ASN A 267 3.42 -4.11 22.48
CA ASN A 267 3.64 -3.70 21.10
C ASN A 267 4.35 -2.35 21.03
N GLU A 268 5.45 -2.26 20.31
CA GLU A 268 6.35 -1.11 20.27
C GLU A 268 5.93 -0.02 19.26
N MET A 269 4.83 -0.20 18.52
CA MET A 269 4.32 0.78 17.56
C MET A 269 4.20 2.19 18.19
N GLY A 270 3.75 2.29 19.43
CA GLY A 270 3.62 3.57 20.14
C GLY A 270 4.94 4.34 20.27
N VAL A 271 6.07 3.65 20.29
CA VAL A 271 7.42 4.24 20.42
C VAL A 271 8.00 4.55 19.02
N PHE A 272 7.87 3.62 18.08
CA PHE A 272 8.59 3.68 16.81
C PHE A 272 7.75 4.10 15.60
N MET A 273 6.47 4.41 15.76
CA MET A 273 5.59 4.82 14.67
C MET A 273 6.14 6.04 13.90
N SER A 274 6.62 7.06 14.60
CA SER A 274 7.17 8.27 13.98
C SER A 274 8.46 7.98 13.22
N LEU A 275 9.35 7.17 13.79
CA LEU A 275 10.60 6.75 13.15
C LEU A 275 10.33 5.92 11.89
N ALA A 276 9.42 4.95 11.98
CA ALA A 276 9.03 4.13 10.84
C ALA A 276 8.40 4.97 9.72
N SER A 277 7.51 5.92 10.07
CA SER A 277 6.90 6.85 9.10
C SER A 277 7.96 7.69 8.40
N GLU A 278 8.95 8.21 9.13
CA GLU A 278 10.07 8.99 8.59
C GLU A 278 10.96 8.15 7.66
N ASN A 279 11.31 6.93 8.06
CA ASN A 279 12.13 6.01 7.26
C ASN A 279 11.43 5.64 5.95
N SER A 280 10.13 5.34 5.99
CA SER A 280 9.34 5.12 4.78
C SER A 280 9.33 6.33 3.85
N ALA A 281 9.04 7.53 4.40
CA ALA A 281 9.02 8.77 3.62
C ALA A 281 10.41 9.13 3.05
N THR A 282 11.48 8.88 3.79
CA THR A 282 12.87 9.10 3.33
C THR A 282 13.17 8.26 2.10
N LEU A 283 12.84 6.96 2.14
CA LEU A 283 13.06 6.09 0.99
C LEU A 283 12.15 6.45 -0.19
N VAL A 284 10.89 6.84 0.05
CA VAL A 284 9.98 7.31 -1.01
C VAL A 284 10.48 8.58 -1.69
N LYS A 285 11.00 9.55 -0.93
CA LYS A 285 11.58 10.79 -1.51
C LYS A 285 12.81 10.48 -2.38
N ALA A 286 13.69 9.61 -1.91
CA ALA A 286 14.84 9.15 -2.68
C ALA A 286 14.42 8.38 -3.93
N PHE A 287 13.39 7.53 -3.83
CA PHE A 287 12.81 6.79 -4.95
C PHE A 287 12.22 7.73 -6.02
N LEU A 288 11.41 8.72 -5.62
CA LEU A 288 10.82 9.69 -6.54
C LEU A 288 11.89 10.49 -7.30
N ALA A 289 13.00 10.84 -6.64
CA ALA A 289 14.11 11.57 -7.28
C ALA A 289 14.80 10.77 -8.39
N GLU A 290 14.74 9.44 -8.36
CA GLU A 290 15.36 8.51 -9.32
C GLU A 290 14.35 7.92 -10.33
N MET A 291 13.07 8.27 -10.22
CA MET A 291 12.06 7.92 -11.22
C MET A 291 12.36 8.67 -12.54
N PRO A 292 12.16 8.02 -13.68
CA PRO A 292 12.43 8.61 -14.99
C PRO A 292 11.52 9.78 -15.34
#